data_4ff5246703d0ee97352b670f0a71e113
#
_entry.id   4ff5246703d0ee97352b670f0a71e113
#
_cell.length_a   1.000
_cell.length_b   1.000
_cell.length_c   1.000
_cell.angle_alpha   90.00
_cell.angle_beta   90.00
_cell.angle_gamma   90.00
#
_symmetry.space_group_name_H-M   'P 1'
#
loop_
_entity.id
_entity.type
_entity.pdbx_description
1 polymer ?
#
loop_
_entity_poly.entity_id
_entity_poly.type
_entity_poly.pdbx_seq_one_letter_code
_entity_poly.pdbx_strand_id
1 'polypeptide(L)'
;MKKIAFLFLVFWFVSCSTNSDNIESPQNKINNVEIIFTTTAPKTDEIQITYYDIAAGDNVSSARQFIYDNNGSPLPLKLVFNDCKYRFLDGEAFRNNFSDAALKVQILVNGELLVERTSKGSNSRFATLNISFRILK
;
A
#
# COMPACT_ATOMS: atom_id res chain seq x y z
N MET A 1 -80.08 -20.08 -27.95
CA MET A 1 -79.44 -20.01 -26.63
C MET A 1 -77.93 -19.93 -26.81
N LYS A 2 -77.35 -18.74 -26.69
CA LYS A 2 -75.90 -18.52 -26.94
C LYS A 2 -75.20 -18.55 -25.58
N LYS A 3 -74.27 -19.50 -25.39
CA LYS A 3 -73.41 -19.58 -24.18
C LYS A 3 -72.21 -18.70 -24.43
N ILE A 4 -72.08 -17.61 -23.66
CA ILE A 4 -70.92 -16.72 -23.64
C ILE A 4 -69.98 -17.32 -22.63
N ALA A 5 -68.79 -17.79 -23.12
CA ALA A 5 -67.67 -18.20 -22.29
C ALA A 5 -66.87 -16.96 -21.89
N PHE A 6 -66.87 -16.69 -20.58
CA PHE A 6 -66.07 -15.58 -20.00
C PHE A 6 -64.63 -16.09 -19.77
N LEU A 7 -63.72 -15.58 -20.58
CA LEU A 7 -62.30 -15.92 -20.48
C LEU A 7 -61.65 -15.00 -19.43
N PHE A 8 -61.38 -15.53 -18.24
CA PHE A 8 -60.63 -14.82 -17.21
C PHE A 8 -59.17 -14.78 -17.58
N LEU A 9 -58.69 -13.61 -18.01
CA LEU A 9 -57.27 -13.35 -18.27
C LEU A 9 -56.61 -12.96 -16.93
N VAL A 10 -55.92 -13.89 -16.29
CA VAL A 10 -55.19 -13.63 -15.06
C VAL A 10 -53.85 -13.00 -15.46
N PHE A 11 -53.73 -11.68 -15.26
CA PHE A 11 -52.46 -10.98 -15.36
C PHE A 11 -51.60 -11.30 -14.14
N TRP A 12 -50.57 -12.08 -14.33
CA TRP A 12 -49.49 -12.26 -13.38
C TRP A 12 -48.60 -11.03 -13.44
N PHE A 13 -48.76 -10.12 -12.48
CA PHE A 13 -47.80 -9.06 -12.27
C PHE A 13 -46.53 -9.67 -11.66
N VAL A 14 -45.54 -9.90 -12.49
CA VAL A 14 -44.18 -10.19 -12.03
C VAL A 14 -43.65 -8.88 -11.45
N SER A 15 -43.75 -8.73 -10.14
CA SER A 15 -43.08 -7.68 -9.40
C SER A 15 -41.57 -7.95 -9.46
N CYS A 16 -40.88 -7.23 -10.36
CA CYS A 16 -39.43 -7.17 -10.34
C CYS A 16 -39.04 -6.40 -9.07
N SER A 17 -38.68 -7.13 -8.03
CA SER A 17 -37.98 -6.56 -6.88
C SER A 17 -36.61 -6.12 -7.37
N THR A 18 -36.48 -4.82 -7.66
CA THR A 18 -35.15 -4.20 -7.79
C THR A 18 -34.55 -4.23 -6.41
N ASN A 19 -33.69 -5.23 -6.17
CA ASN A 19 -32.71 -5.12 -5.12
C ASN A 19 -31.89 -3.86 -5.43
N SER A 20 -32.19 -2.81 -4.69
CA SER A 20 -31.29 -1.68 -4.58
C SER A 20 -30.03 -2.24 -3.95
N ASP A 21 -29.08 -2.65 -4.77
CA ASP A 21 -27.72 -2.80 -4.32
C ASP A 21 -27.38 -1.45 -3.69
N ASN A 22 -27.34 -1.44 -2.36
CA ASN A 22 -26.73 -0.37 -1.62
C ASN A 22 -25.30 -0.32 -2.12
N ILE A 23 -25.05 0.54 -3.11
CA ILE A 23 -23.72 0.99 -3.43
C ILE A 23 -23.32 1.78 -2.19
N GLU A 24 -22.74 1.06 -1.21
CA GLU A 24 -22.05 1.70 -0.11
C GLU A 24 -21.10 2.69 -0.74
N SER A 25 -21.39 3.98 -0.53
CA SER A 25 -20.43 5.02 -0.91
C SER A 25 -19.12 4.61 -0.28
N PRO A 26 -17.99 4.64 -1.01
CA PRO A 26 -16.72 4.19 -0.49
C PRO A 26 -16.44 4.97 0.79
N GLN A 27 -16.67 4.33 1.93
CA GLN A 27 -16.31 4.88 3.23
C GLN A 27 -14.83 5.23 3.12
N ASN A 28 -14.48 6.47 3.43
CA ASN A 28 -13.08 6.89 3.54
C ASN A 28 -12.45 6.15 4.71
N LYS A 29 -12.10 4.88 4.48
CA LYS A 29 -11.44 4.07 5.48
C LYS A 29 -10.09 4.70 5.78
N ILE A 30 -9.91 5.07 7.02
CA ILE A 30 -8.64 5.59 7.52
C ILE A 30 -7.74 4.38 7.77
N ASN A 31 -6.54 4.40 7.24
CA ASN A 31 -5.58 3.32 7.39
C ASN A 31 -4.32 3.82 8.11
N ASN A 32 -3.71 2.94 8.90
CA ASN A 32 -2.36 3.14 9.40
C ASN A 32 -1.40 2.39 8.48
N VAL A 33 -0.43 3.09 7.92
CA VAL A 33 0.57 2.53 7.01
C VAL A 33 1.93 2.58 7.68
N GLU A 34 2.60 1.43 7.76
CA GLU A 34 3.98 1.34 8.20
C GLU A 34 4.85 0.87 7.04
N ILE A 35 5.93 1.58 6.77
CA ILE A 35 6.97 1.18 5.82
C ILE A 35 8.23 0.88 6.62
N ILE A 36 8.68 -0.37 6.57
CA ILE A 36 9.82 -0.86 7.35
C ILE A 36 10.95 -1.20 6.39
N PHE A 37 12.06 -0.52 6.53
CA PHE A 37 13.29 -0.81 5.79
C PHE A 37 14.27 -1.57 6.66
N THR A 38 14.93 -2.57 6.08
CA THR A 38 16.06 -3.29 6.68
C THR A 38 17.19 -3.41 5.68
N THR A 39 18.42 -3.38 6.17
CA THR A 39 19.63 -3.57 5.37
C THR A 39 20.43 -4.77 5.89
N THR A 40 21.28 -5.35 5.05
CA THR A 40 22.27 -6.33 5.48
C THR A 40 23.68 -5.74 5.62
N ALA A 41 23.83 -4.42 5.40
CA ALA A 41 25.11 -3.76 5.59
C ALA A 41 25.48 -3.75 7.10
N PRO A 42 26.72 -4.15 7.44
CA PRO A 42 27.09 -4.36 8.84
C PRO A 42 27.41 -3.07 9.60
N LYS A 43 27.54 -1.95 8.96
CA LYS A 43 27.88 -0.64 9.58
C LYS A 43 27.52 0.51 8.65
N THR A 44 27.22 1.67 9.26
CA THR A 44 27.12 2.98 8.62
C THR A 44 26.43 2.98 7.25
N ASP A 45 25.25 2.40 7.20
CA ASP A 45 24.46 2.41 5.99
C ASP A 45 23.45 3.55 6.01
N GLU A 46 23.30 4.19 4.86
CA GLU A 46 22.35 5.28 4.67
C GLU A 46 21.35 4.91 3.58
N ILE A 47 20.11 5.30 3.80
CA ILE A 47 19.01 5.16 2.85
C ILE A 47 18.48 6.53 2.45
N GLN A 48 18.35 6.76 1.15
CA GLN A 48 17.60 7.87 0.58
C GLN A 48 16.19 7.38 0.31
N ILE A 49 15.20 8.12 0.82
CA ILE A 49 13.78 7.80 0.65
C ILE A 49 13.12 9.01 0.01
N THR A 50 12.40 8.77 -1.09
CA THR A 50 11.59 9.79 -1.77
C THR A 50 10.18 9.27 -1.94
N TYR A 51 9.18 10.05 -1.57
CA TYR A 51 7.77 9.71 -1.78
C TYR A 51 6.96 10.97 -2.08
N TYR A 52 5.86 10.80 -2.79
CA TYR A 52 4.93 11.88 -3.07
C TYR A 52 4.00 12.07 -1.88
N ASP A 53 4.08 13.23 -1.23
CA ASP A 53 3.15 13.64 -0.18
C ASP A 53 1.95 14.34 -0.82
N ILE A 54 0.83 13.63 -0.86
CA ILE A 54 -0.41 14.13 -1.48
C ILE A 54 -0.96 15.35 -0.71
N ALA A 55 -0.75 15.43 0.61
CA ALA A 55 -1.23 16.55 1.41
C ALA A 55 -0.43 17.82 1.12
N ALA A 56 0.88 17.68 0.93
CA ALA A 56 1.76 18.79 0.52
C ALA A 56 1.68 19.08 -0.99
N GLY A 57 1.24 18.10 -1.80
CA GLY A 57 1.23 18.20 -3.26
C GLY A 57 2.62 18.16 -3.89
N ASP A 58 3.62 17.59 -3.19
CA ASP A 58 5.02 17.62 -3.61
C ASP A 58 5.76 16.33 -3.18
N ASN A 59 6.96 16.15 -3.74
CA ASN A 59 7.85 15.07 -3.35
C ASN A 59 8.62 15.43 -2.09
N VAL A 60 8.56 14.53 -1.10
CA VAL A 60 9.38 14.58 0.10
C VAL A 60 10.57 13.65 -0.07
N SER A 61 11.77 14.19 0.09
CA SER A 61 13.00 13.43 0.01
C SER A 61 13.80 13.59 1.31
N SER A 62 14.27 12.46 1.85
CA SER A 62 15.05 12.47 3.08
C SER A 62 16.12 11.39 3.09
N ALA A 63 17.33 11.76 3.51
CA ALA A 63 18.40 10.84 3.83
C ALA A 63 18.28 10.42 5.31
N ARG A 64 18.40 9.12 5.57
CA ARG A 64 18.36 8.56 6.93
C ARG A 64 19.43 7.50 7.10
N GLN A 65 20.05 7.48 8.26
CA GLN A 65 21.01 6.44 8.62
C GLN A 65 20.32 5.31 9.38
N PHE A 66 20.73 4.06 9.08
CA PHE A 66 20.35 2.93 9.89
C PHE A 66 21.05 2.98 11.25
N ILE A 67 20.32 2.58 12.28
CA ILE A 67 20.85 2.41 13.63
C ILE A 67 21.25 0.93 13.78
N TYR A 68 22.28 0.69 14.55
CA TYR A 68 22.81 -0.66 14.79
C TYR A 68 22.74 -1.00 16.28
N ASP A 69 22.50 -2.27 16.57
CA ASP A 69 22.56 -2.79 17.92
C ASP A 69 24.02 -2.93 18.41
N ASN A 70 24.17 -3.37 19.64
CA ASN A 70 25.51 -3.57 20.26
C ASN A 70 26.34 -4.66 19.56
N ASN A 71 25.73 -5.53 18.76
CA ASN A 71 26.37 -6.59 17.99
C ASN A 71 26.70 -6.14 16.55
N GLY A 72 26.35 -4.90 16.19
CA GLY A 72 26.54 -4.35 14.85
C GLY A 72 25.47 -4.80 13.85
N SER A 73 24.35 -5.37 14.32
CA SER A 73 23.23 -5.70 13.45
C SER A 73 22.36 -4.48 13.20
N PRO A 74 21.94 -4.21 11.94
CA PRO A 74 21.12 -3.06 11.64
C PRO A 74 19.71 -3.25 12.20
N LEU A 75 19.22 -2.22 12.88
CA LEU A 75 17.84 -2.17 13.35
C LEU A 75 16.89 -1.69 12.22
N PRO A 76 15.64 -2.15 12.21
CA PRO A 76 14.66 -1.69 11.23
C PRO A 76 14.41 -0.18 11.32
N LEU A 77 14.43 0.50 10.18
CA LEU A 77 14.03 1.89 10.06
C LEU A 77 12.57 1.94 9.66
N LYS A 78 11.75 2.68 10.39
CA LYS A 78 10.31 2.77 10.16
C LYS A 78 9.88 4.17 9.75
N LEU A 79 8.97 4.23 8.76
CA LEU A 79 8.11 5.38 8.47
C LEU A 79 6.68 4.97 8.83
N VAL A 80 5.97 5.85 9.54
CA VAL A 80 4.59 5.60 9.96
C VAL A 80 3.72 6.74 9.47
N PHE A 81 2.65 6.40 8.77
CA PHE A 81 1.61 7.31 8.30
C PHE A 81 0.32 6.95 9.02
N ASN A 82 0.03 7.67 10.08
CA ASN A 82 -1.25 7.53 10.79
C ASN A 82 -2.35 8.24 10.01
N ASP A 83 -3.57 7.74 10.15
CA ASP A 83 -4.77 8.34 9.53
C ASP A 83 -4.66 8.55 8.02
N CYS A 84 -3.98 7.62 7.33
CA CYS A 84 -3.80 7.67 5.89
C CYS A 84 -5.14 7.51 5.17
N LYS A 85 -5.62 8.58 4.54
CA LYS A 85 -6.87 8.63 3.76
C LYS A 85 -6.65 8.31 2.28
N TYR A 86 -5.41 8.19 1.85
CA TYR A 86 -5.04 8.01 0.45
C TYR A 86 -5.15 6.54 0.05
N ARG A 87 -5.49 6.32 -1.23
CA ARG A 87 -5.58 4.97 -1.82
C ARG A 87 -4.28 4.48 -2.42
N PHE A 88 -3.31 5.35 -2.49
CA PHE A 88 -2.06 5.08 -3.20
C PHE A 88 -0.92 5.84 -2.52
N LEU A 89 0.22 5.21 -2.42
CA LEU A 89 1.48 5.83 -2.06
C LEU A 89 2.46 5.60 -3.20
N ASP A 90 3.16 6.63 -3.61
CA ASP A 90 4.15 6.56 -4.68
C ASP A 90 5.52 6.99 -4.17
N GLY A 91 6.54 6.18 -4.46
CA GLY A 91 7.88 6.50 -4.00
C GLY A 91 8.92 5.45 -4.33
N GLU A 92 10.14 5.79 -3.99
CA GLU A 92 11.32 4.93 -4.11
C GLU A 92 12.25 5.09 -2.93
N ALA A 93 13.11 4.11 -2.73
CA ALA A 93 14.17 4.17 -1.75
C ALA A 93 15.42 3.46 -2.28
N PHE A 94 16.60 3.97 -1.95
CA PHE A 94 17.85 3.32 -2.30
C PHE A 94 18.88 3.49 -1.18
N ARG A 95 19.77 2.49 -1.05
CA ARG A 95 20.93 2.63 -0.20
C ARG A 95 21.92 3.57 -0.87
N ASN A 96 22.40 4.55 -0.13
CA ASN A 96 23.34 5.55 -0.66
C ASN A 96 24.81 5.07 -0.58
N ASN A 97 25.03 3.76 -0.61
CA ASN A 97 26.33 3.14 -0.57
C ASN A 97 26.43 2.02 -1.62
N PHE A 98 27.56 2.01 -2.33
CA PHE A 98 27.90 0.93 -3.26
C PHE A 98 28.39 -0.29 -2.50
N SER A 99 27.64 -1.35 -2.47
CA SER A 99 28.03 -2.66 -1.98
C SER A 99 26.98 -3.71 -2.37
N ASP A 100 27.28 -4.99 -2.17
CA ASP A 100 26.39 -6.11 -2.40
C ASP A 100 25.33 -6.33 -1.29
N ALA A 101 25.36 -5.47 -0.26
CA ALA A 101 24.36 -5.56 0.81
C ALA A 101 22.94 -5.34 0.27
N ALA A 102 22.01 -6.10 0.83
CA ALA A 102 20.61 -6.01 0.45
C ALA A 102 19.91 -4.85 1.16
N LEU A 103 18.93 -4.27 0.48
CA LEU A 103 17.88 -3.42 1.04
C LEU A 103 16.57 -4.16 0.89
N LYS A 104 15.81 -4.28 1.98
CA LYS A 104 14.48 -4.87 2.01
C LYS A 104 13.47 -3.84 2.49
N VAL A 105 12.28 -3.87 1.92
CA VAL A 105 11.12 -3.10 2.40
C VAL A 105 9.96 -4.03 2.69
N GLN A 106 9.25 -3.75 3.78
CA GLN A 106 7.96 -4.31 4.11
C GLN A 106 6.97 -3.17 4.29
N ILE A 107 5.77 -3.29 3.71
CA ILE A 107 4.70 -2.31 3.83
C ILE A 107 3.51 -3.00 4.48
N LEU A 108 3.14 -2.50 5.64
CA LEU A 108 1.99 -2.99 6.40
C LEU A 108 0.88 -1.95 6.35
N VAL A 109 -0.35 -2.42 6.19
CA VAL A 109 -1.55 -1.59 6.31
C VAL A 109 -2.42 -2.17 7.42
N ASN A 110 -2.70 -1.38 8.43
CA ASN A 110 -3.41 -1.80 9.65
C ASN A 110 -2.79 -3.05 10.31
N GLY A 111 -1.45 -3.16 10.25
CA GLY A 111 -0.70 -4.30 10.79
C GLY A 111 -0.61 -5.52 9.88
N GLU A 112 -1.30 -5.54 8.73
CA GLU A 112 -1.23 -6.62 7.75
C GLU A 112 -0.13 -6.35 6.72
N LEU A 113 0.75 -7.32 6.48
CA LEU A 113 1.81 -7.23 5.48
C LEU A 113 1.22 -7.35 4.07
N LEU A 114 1.28 -6.26 3.30
CA LEU A 114 0.79 -6.23 1.92
C LEU A 114 1.91 -6.34 0.88
N VAL A 115 3.08 -5.79 1.17
CA VAL A 115 4.20 -5.74 0.22
C VAL A 115 5.49 -6.12 0.91
N GLU A 116 6.26 -6.97 0.26
CA GLU A 116 7.64 -7.24 0.63
C GLU A 116 8.50 -7.25 -0.64
N ARG A 117 9.57 -6.48 -0.64
CA ARG A 117 10.52 -6.40 -1.76
C ARG A 117 11.94 -6.37 -1.24
N THR A 118 12.85 -6.94 -2.01
CA THR A 118 14.29 -6.92 -1.70
C THR A 118 15.06 -6.59 -2.97
N SER A 119 16.09 -5.77 -2.81
CA SER A 119 17.05 -5.43 -3.86
C SER A 119 18.48 -5.57 -3.33
N LYS A 120 19.41 -5.88 -4.20
CA LYS A 120 20.84 -5.88 -3.90
C LYS A 120 21.56 -4.85 -4.76
N GLY A 121 22.51 -4.18 -4.15
CA GLY A 121 23.43 -3.32 -4.85
C GLY A 121 24.62 -4.08 -5.43
N SER A 122 25.61 -3.35 -5.87
CA SER A 122 26.94 -3.82 -6.27
C SER A 122 27.96 -2.70 -6.06
N ASN A 123 29.22 -2.93 -6.40
CA ASN A 123 30.26 -1.89 -6.35
C ASN A 123 30.03 -0.71 -7.33
N SER A 124 29.02 -0.80 -8.21
CA SER A 124 28.70 0.23 -9.21
C SER A 124 27.22 0.55 -9.31
N ARG A 125 26.37 -0.06 -8.45
CA ARG A 125 24.91 0.12 -8.47
C ARG A 125 24.34 0.14 -7.07
N PHE A 126 23.49 1.09 -6.79
CA PHE A 126 22.71 1.14 -5.55
C PHE A 126 21.68 0.01 -5.48
N ALA A 127 21.44 -0.49 -4.26
CA ALA A 127 20.24 -1.29 -4.00
C ALA A 127 19.03 -0.35 -3.99
N THR A 128 18.17 -0.43 -5.01
CA THR A 128 17.01 0.45 -5.20
C THR A 128 15.71 -0.34 -5.10
N LEU A 129 14.72 0.22 -4.43
CA LEU A 129 13.39 -0.35 -4.25
C LEU A 129 12.33 0.67 -4.66
N ASN A 130 11.37 0.22 -5.45
CA ASN A 130 10.10 0.94 -5.60
C ASN A 130 9.23 0.65 -4.37
N ILE A 131 8.73 1.70 -3.71
CA ILE A 131 7.83 1.61 -2.56
C ILE A 131 6.39 2.02 -2.91
N SER A 132 6.10 2.15 -4.21
CA SER A 132 4.74 2.46 -4.67
C SER A 132 3.82 1.26 -4.45
N PHE A 133 2.65 1.51 -3.89
CA PHE A 133 1.64 0.48 -3.66
C PHE A 133 0.24 1.08 -3.59
N ARG A 134 -0.76 0.23 -3.85
CA ARG A 134 -2.16 0.59 -3.71
C ARG A 134 -2.67 0.09 -2.36
N ILE A 135 -3.22 1.00 -1.56
CA ILE A 135 -3.94 0.65 -0.34
C ILE A 135 -5.33 0.17 -0.78
N LEU A 136 -5.51 -1.16 -0.84
CA LEU A 136 -6.82 -1.74 -1.10
C LEU A 136 -7.69 -1.58 0.15
N LYS A 137 -8.94 -1.20 -0.07
CA LYS A 137 -9.96 -1.06 0.97
C LYS A 137 -10.74 -2.35 1.10
#